data_3960c52e6c293fb1ba121268fe40c888
#
_entry.id   3960c52e6c293fb1ba121268fe40c888
#
_cell.length_a   1.000
_cell.length_b   1.000
_cell.length_c   1.000
_cell.angle_alpha   90.00
_cell.angle_beta   90.00
_cell.angle_gamma   90.00
#
_symmetry.space_group_name_H-M   'P 1'
#
loop_
_entity.id
_entity.type
_entity.pdbx_description
1 polymer ?
#
loop_
_entity_poly.entity_id
_entity_poly.type
_entity_poly.pdbx_seq_one_letter_code
_entity_poly.pdbx_strand_id
1 'polypeptide(L)'
;QIIDWTSALAGIGLWGPNSRNVLDKLCEDDDVSNEAFPFFSIKRISISNIPCVAVRISYIGELGWEIYTPTEYGLTLWDELRETSREFNMICSGAGAFESLRLEKGYRSLGSDIHTNTNPYESGLGFTVKLKKDYDFIGKDALSKIKEAPIQKKLACMVLEDPEGIALGTEPIYSDGKAVGYVTSTNYGYYVDKHIVYGYLPSELSSTGTKLELEYFG
;
A
#
# COMPACT_ATOMS: atom_id res chain seq x y z
N GLN A 1 16.71 21.36 1.88
CA GLN A 1 16.60 21.54 0.43
C GLN A 1 15.56 20.57 -0.11
N ILE A 2 14.65 21.02 -0.94
CA ILE A 2 13.68 20.20 -1.69
C ILE A 2 14.06 20.30 -3.16
N ILE A 3 14.16 19.15 -3.85
CA ILE A 3 14.50 19.07 -5.27
C ILE A 3 13.37 18.32 -5.95
N ASP A 4 12.80 18.89 -7.00
CA ASP A 4 11.80 18.23 -7.84
C ASP A 4 12.50 17.36 -8.90
N TRP A 5 12.22 16.05 -8.85
CA TRP A 5 12.77 15.05 -9.76
C TRP A 5 11.68 14.37 -10.60
N THR A 6 10.50 14.92 -10.63
CA THR A 6 9.32 14.31 -11.27
C THR A 6 9.56 13.84 -12.71
N SER A 7 10.34 14.57 -13.49
CA SER A 7 10.66 14.19 -14.88
C SER A 7 12.07 13.62 -15.06
N ALA A 8 12.84 13.52 -13.99
CA ALA A 8 14.24 13.08 -14.05
C ALA A 8 14.41 11.56 -13.85
N LEU A 9 13.42 10.91 -13.25
CA LEU A 9 13.45 9.49 -12.94
C LEU A 9 12.25 8.75 -13.54
N ALA A 10 12.51 7.55 -14.06
CA ALA A 10 11.50 6.52 -14.31
C ALA A 10 11.47 5.58 -13.12
N GLY A 11 10.28 5.19 -12.67
CA GLY A 11 10.05 4.24 -11.58
C GLY A 11 9.30 3.01 -12.07
N ILE A 12 9.78 1.82 -11.78
CA ILE A 12 9.15 0.56 -12.12
C ILE A 12 9.02 -0.29 -10.85
N GLY A 13 7.82 -0.79 -10.57
CA GLY A 13 7.59 -1.78 -9.53
C GLY A 13 7.75 -3.20 -10.06
N LEU A 14 8.61 -3.99 -9.44
CA LEU A 14 8.78 -5.42 -9.71
C LEU A 14 8.42 -6.18 -8.44
N TRP A 15 7.22 -6.80 -8.41
CA TRP A 15 6.70 -7.50 -7.24
C TRP A 15 6.19 -8.90 -7.58
N GLY A 16 6.22 -9.77 -6.62
CA GLY A 16 5.77 -11.15 -6.71
C GLY A 16 6.81 -12.14 -6.22
N PRO A 17 6.44 -13.42 -6.03
CA PRO A 17 7.33 -14.43 -5.45
C PRO A 17 8.60 -14.67 -6.27
N ASN A 18 8.56 -14.45 -7.58
CA ASN A 18 9.68 -14.64 -8.50
C ASN A 18 10.48 -13.35 -8.78
N SER A 19 10.13 -12.21 -8.19
CA SER A 19 10.78 -10.93 -8.46
C SER A 19 12.30 -10.96 -8.18
N ARG A 20 12.74 -11.72 -7.17
CA ARG A 20 14.16 -11.92 -6.88
C ARG A 20 14.86 -12.68 -8.00
N ASN A 21 14.27 -13.74 -8.52
CA ASN A 21 14.85 -14.54 -9.59
C ASN A 21 15.06 -13.72 -10.86
N VAL A 22 14.17 -12.77 -11.12
CA VAL A 22 14.30 -11.81 -12.23
C VAL A 22 15.49 -10.88 -12.01
N LEU A 23 15.58 -10.26 -10.82
CA LEU A 23 16.68 -9.35 -10.49
C LEU A 23 18.03 -10.06 -10.49
N ASP A 24 18.12 -11.25 -9.92
CA ASP A 24 19.34 -12.04 -9.83
C ASP A 24 19.95 -12.33 -11.22
N LYS A 25 19.10 -12.55 -12.22
CA LYS A 25 19.53 -12.73 -13.59
C LYS A 25 20.05 -11.46 -14.28
N LEU A 26 19.60 -10.30 -13.85
CA LEU A 26 19.91 -9.01 -14.47
C LEU A 26 20.97 -8.22 -13.70
N CYS A 27 21.28 -8.63 -12.47
CA CYS A 27 22.26 -7.99 -11.59
C CYS A 27 23.49 -8.91 -11.46
N GLU A 28 24.36 -8.93 -12.47
CA GLU A 28 25.52 -9.84 -12.49
C GLU A 28 26.51 -9.57 -11.33
N ASP A 29 26.69 -8.31 -10.96
CA ASP A 29 27.68 -7.87 -9.97
C ASP A 29 27.06 -7.55 -8.59
N ASP A 30 25.73 -7.54 -8.47
CA ASP A 30 25.02 -7.13 -7.26
C ASP A 30 24.32 -8.31 -6.59
N ASP A 31 24.68 -8.60 -5.35
CA ASP A 31 23.97 -9.57 -4.53
C ASP A 31 22.59 -9.01 -4.09
N VAL A 32 21.51 -9.64 -4.58
CA VAL A 32 20.11 -9.32 -4.28
C VAL A 32 19.46 -10.30 -3.31
N SER A 33 20.26 -11.13 -2.60
CA SER A 33 19.81 -12.03 -1.55
C SER A 33 19.12 -11.30 -0.40
N ASN A 34 18.50 -12.04 0.51
CA ASN A 34 17.89 -11.46 1.72
C ASN A 34 18.90 -10.80 2.64
N GLU A 35 20.07 -11.41 2.73
CA GLU A 35 21.18 -10.99 3.58
C GLU A 35 21.82 -9.72 3.06
N ALA A 36 22.06 -9.67 1.77
CA ALA A 36 22.71 -8.53 1.12
C ALA A 36 21.74 -7.38 0.85
N PHE A 37 20.46 -7.66 0.62
CA PHE A 37 19.43 -6.65 0.34
C PHE A 37 18.20 -6.88 1.21
N PRO A 38 18.26 -6.58 2.53
CA PRO A 38 17.17 -6.84 3.46
C PRO A 38 15.95 -5.93 3.19
N PHE A 39 14.78 -6.37 3.69
CA PHE A 39 13.56 -5.58 3.61
C PHE A 39 13.73 -4.19 4.26
N PHE A 40 13.09 -3.17 3.68
CA PHE A 40 13.23 -1.77 4.08
C PHE A 40 14.62 -1.17 3.85
N SER A 41 15.38 -1.71 2.92
CA SER A 41 16.67 -1.15 2.52
C SER A 41 16.64 -0.55 1.11
N ILE A 42 17.62 0.28 0.83
CA ILE A 42 17.83 0.92 -0.46
C ILE A 42 19.27 0.67 -0.91
N LYS A 43 19.43 0.33 -2.19
CA LYS A 43 20.74 0.12 -2.80
C LYS A 43 20.82 0.76 -4.19
N ARG A 44 22.04 1.13 -4.56
CA ARG A 44 22.37 1.34 -5.97
C ARG A 44 22.79 -0.02 -6.52
N ILE A 45 22.20 -0.39 -7.63
CA ILE A 45 22.46 -1.64 -8.36
C ILE A 45 22.57 -1.36 -9.84
N SER A 46 23.19 -2.28 -10.57
CA SER A 46 23.23 -2.26 -12.02
C SER A 46 22.34 -3.37 -12.58
N ILE A 47 21.34 -3.01 -13.37
CA ILE A 47 20.43 -3.94 -14.03
C ILE A 47 20.78 -3.94 -15.52
N SER A 48 21.36 -5.00 -16.07
CA SER A 48 21.85 -5.06 -17.45
C SER A 48 22.68 -3.82 -17.84
N ASN A 49 23.61 -3.39 -16.99
CA ASN A 49 24.40 -2.16 -17.12
C ASN A 49 23.62 -0.84 -17.00
N ILE A 50 22.35 -0.87 -16.62
CA ILE A 50 21.54 0.32 -16.37
C ILE A 50 21.73 0.75 -14.91
N PRO A 51 22.14 2.00 -14.62
CA PRO A 51 22.30 2.47 -13.26
C PRO A 51 20.92 2.65 -12.59
N CYS A 52 20.68 1.94 -11.50
CA CYS A 52 19.41 1.95 -10.79
C CYS A 52 19.60 2.24 -9.30
N VAL A 53 18.57 2.83 -8.70
CA VAL A 53 18.35 2.84 -7.26
C VAL A 53 17.15 1.94 -6.99
N ALA A 54 17.35 0.84 -6.27
CA ALA A 54 16.30 -0.07 -5.92
C ALA A 54 15.95 0.05 -4.42
N VAL A 55 14.67 0.11 -4.12
CA VAL A 55 14.12 0.17 -2.77
C VAL A 55 13.35 -1.13 -2.53
N ARG A 56 13.79 -1.93 -1.55
CA ARG A 56 13.09 -3.18 -1.23
C ARG A 56 11.89 -2.93 -0.36
N ILE A 57 10.81 -2.57 -1.01
CA ILE A 57 9.48 -2.35 -0.42
C ILE A 57 8.40 -2.90 -1.34
N SER A 58 7.20 -3.06 -0.79
CA SER A 58 6.04 -3.46 -1.56
C SER A 58 4.78 -2.82 -0.98
N TYR A 59 3.94 -2.29 -1.83
CA TYR A 59 2.62 -1.80 -1.45
C TYR A 59 1.51 -2.84 -1.70
N ILE A 60 1.84 -3.96 -2.31
CA ILE A 60 0.91 -5.05 -2.59
C ILE A 60 1.09 -6.28 -1.69
N GLY A 61 2.05 -6.20 -0.75
CA GLY A 61 2.31 -7.27 0.21
C GLY A 61 3.13 -8.44 -0.29
N GLU A 62 3.65 -8.37 -1.50
CA GLU A 62 4.54 -9.38 -2.10
C GLU A 62 6.02 -9.01 -1.94
N LEU A 63 6.90 -9.98 -2.17
CA LEU A 63 8.32 -9.72 -2.35
C LEU A 63 8.53 -8.78 -3.53
N GLY A 64 9.44 -7.82 -3.43
CA GLY A 64 9.80 -7.02 -4.59
C GLY A 64 10.49 -5.71 -4.29
N TRP A 65 10.63 -4.92 -5.33
CA TRP A 65 11.36 -3.66 -5.35
C TRP A 65 10.64 -2.60 -6.14
N GLU A 66 10.77 -1.36 -5.70
CA GLU A 66 10.61 -0.18 -6.53
C GLU A 66 11.98 0.19 -7.10
N ILE A 67 12.10 0.23 -8.41
CA ILE A 67 13.35 0.44 -9.13
C ILE A 67 13.29 1.78 -9.83
N TYR A 68 14.23 2.65 -9.54
CA TYR A 68 14.31 4.00 -10.09
C TYR A 68 15.59 4.12 -10.94
N THR A 69 15.45 4.68 -12.14
CA THR A 69 16.56 4.96 -13.08
C THR A 69 16.39 6.34 -13.70
N PRO A 70 17.43 7.02 -14.18
CA PRO A 70 17.28 8.21 -15.01
C PRO A 70 16.32 7.95 -16.18
N THR A 71 15.48 8.94 -16.51
CA THR A 71 14.36 8.77 -17.45
C THR A 71 14.80 8.23 -18.81
N GLU A 72 16.01 8.59 -19.27
CA GLU A 72 16.58 8.12 -20.53
C GLU A 72 16.77 6.59 -20.61
N TYR A 73 16.90 5.92 -19.47
CA TYR A 73 17.02 4.46 -19.40
C TYR A 73 15.67 3.75 -19.15
N GLY A 74 14.60 4.51 -18.91
CA GLY A 74 13.33 3.94 -18.47
C GLY A 74 12.75 2.88 -19.40
N LEU A 75 12.79 3.12 -20.71
CA LEU A 75 12.31 2.16 -21.72
C LEU A 75 13.22 0.92 -21.77
N THR A 76 14.53 1.10 -21.79
CA THR A 76 15.47 -0.01 -21.81
C THR A 76 15.33 -0.88 -20.57
N LEU A 77 15.21 -0.27 -19.39
CA LEU A 77 14.95 -1.01 -18.12
C LEU A 77 13.66 -1.81 -18.19
N TRP A 78 12.58 -1.22 -18.74
CA TRP A 78 11.32 -1.92 -18.92
C TRP A 78 11.46 -3.15 -19.82
N ASP A 79 12.15 -3.00 -20.95
CA ASP A 79 12.33 -4.09 -21.92
C ASP A 79 13.17 -5.23 -21.32
N GLU A 80 14.28 -4.93 -20.63
CA GLU A 80 15.11 -5.92 -19.93
C GLU A 80 14.33 -6.70 -18.86
N LEU A 81 13.60 -5.97 -18.00
CA LEU A 81 12.76 -6.59 -16.97
C LEU A 81 11.67 -7.47 -17.60
N ARG A 82 11.00 -6.96 -18.63
CA ARG A 82 9.90 -7.67 -19.29
C ARG A 82 10.38 -8.94 -19.99
N GLU A 83 11.50 -8.86 -20.72
CA GLU A 83 12.03 -10.02 -21.46
C GLU A 83 12.48 -11.12 -20.51
N THR A 84 13.29 -10.78 -19.51
CA THR A 84 13.80 -11.73 -18.51
C THR A 84 12.67 -12.36 -17.68
N SER A 85 11.62 -11.61 -17.41
CA SER A 85 10.51 -12.09 -16.57
C SER A 85 9.58 -13.08 -17.27
N ARG A 86 9.64 -13.22 -18.59
CA ARG A 86 8.78 -14.15 -19.35
C ARG A 86 8.94 -15.60 -18.88
N GLU A 87 10.15 -16.02 -18.57
CA GLU A 87 10.43 -17.36 -18.09
C GLU A 87 9.86 -17.63 -16.68
N PHE A 88 9.52 -16.56 -15.93
CA PHE A 88 8.92 -16.63 -14.61
C PHE A 88 7.42 -16.36 -14.63
N ASN A 89 6.79 -16.34 -15.81
CA ASN A 89 5.37 -16.06 -16.00
C ASN A 89 4.92 -14.71 -15.44
N MET A 90 5.78 -13.69 -15.49
CA MET A 90 5.42 -12.33 -15.07
C MET A 90 4.37 -11.73 -16.00
N ILE A 91 3.44 -11.02 -15.43
CA ILE A 91 2.42 -10.25 -16.14
C ILE A 91 2.55 -8.76 -15.81
N CYS A 92 2.22 -7.90 -16.78
CA CYS A 92 2.06 -6.48 -16.54
C CYS A 92 0.73 -6.25 -15.82
N SER A 93 0.76 -5.62 -14.66
CA SER A 93 -0.41 -5.37 -13.83
C SER A 93 -0.85 -3.91 -13.92
N GLY A 94 -2.16 -3.69 -13.95
CA GLY A 94 -2.77 -2.37 -13.88
C GLY A 94 -3.18 -1.95 -12.47
N ALA A 95 -3.68 -0.72 -12.34
CA ALA A 95 -4.09 -0.13 -11.06
C ALA A 95 -5.17 -0.95 -10.33
N GLY A 96 -6.09 -1.61 -11.04
CA GLY A 96 -7.11 -2.45 -10.41
C GLY A 96 -6.54 -3.64 -9.65
N ALA A 97 -5.52 -4.33 -10.20
CA ALA A 97 -4.83 -5.41 -9.51
C ALA A 97 -4.05 -4.90 -8.30
N PHE A 98 -3.38 -3.76 -8.45
CA PHE A 98 -2.66 -3.09 -7.37
C PHE A 98 -3.59 -2.73 -6.19
N GLU A 99 -4.77 -2.16 -6.48
CA GLU A 99 -5.79 -1.83 -5.47
C GLU A 99 -6.34 -3.07 -4.76
N SER A 100 -6.62 -4.15 -5.47
CA SER A 100 -7.07 -5.40 -4.88
C SER A 100 -6.02 -5.96 -3.90
N LEU A 101 -4.78 -6.08 -4.35
CA LEU A 101 -3.69 -6.66 -3.57
C LEU A 101 -3.34 -5.83 -2.32
N ARG A 102 -3.32 -4.48 -2.42
CA ARG A 102 -3.03 -3.62 -1.27
C ARG A 102 -4.14 -3.69 -0.20
N LEU A 103 -5.40 -3.83 -0.62
CA LEU A 103 -6.54 -4.00 0.30
C LEU A 103 -6.45 -5.32 1.05
N GLU A 104 -6.17 -6.44 0.37
CA GLU A 104 -5.95 -7.72 1.01
C GLU A 104 -4.83 -7.67 2.05
N LYS A 105 -3.77 -6.91 1.76
CA LYS A 105 -2.64 -6.73 2.68
C LYS A 105 -2.94 -5.79 3.85
N GLY A 106 -4.00 -5.06 3.80
CA GLY A 106 -4.34 -4.10 4.85
C GLY A 106 -3.64 -2.75 4.69
N TYR A 107 -3.16 -2.40 3.50
CA TYR A 107 -2.51 -1.12 3.26
C TYR A 107 -3.50 -0.01 2.92
N ARG A 108 -3.20 1.20 3.40
CA ARG A 108 -4.05 2.39 3.29
C ARG A 108 -3.62 3.23 2.11
N SER A 109 -4.59 3.78 1.40
CA SER A 109 -4.36 4.71 0.30
C SER A 109 -4.43 6.15 0.79
N LEU A 110 -3.40 6.94 0.43
CA LEU A 110 -3.40 8.38 0.69
C LEU A 110 -4.40 9.06 -0.25
N GLY A 111 -5.28 9.86 0.32
CA GLY A 111 -6.35 10.55 -0.38
C GLY A 111 -7.72 9.92 -0.15
N SER A 112 -7.82 8.60 -0.06
CA SER A 112 -9.06 7.89 0.27
C SER A 112 -9.11 7.43 1.74
N ASP A 113 -8.20 6.55 2.16
CA ASP A 113 -8.19 6.01 3.52
C ASP A 113 -7.48 6.93 4.52
N ILE A 114 -6.52 7.72 4.06
CA ILE A 114 -5.75 8.66 4.88
C ILE A 114 -5.81 10.03 4.22
N HIS A 115 -6.30 11.01 4.96
CA HIS A 115 -6.40 12.39 4.50
C HIS A 115 -6.33 13.37 5.69
N THR A 116 -6.44 14.66 5.44
CA THR A 116 -6.27 15.72 6.44
C THR A 116 -7.24 15.68 7.62
N ASN A 117 -8.38 14.95 7.49
CA ASN A 117 -9.39 14.81 8.54
C ASN A 117 -9.21 13.53 9.38
N THR A 118 -8.11 12.80 9.17
CA THR A 118 -7.77 11.58 9.91
C THR A 118 -6.39 11.71 10.54
N ASN A 119 -6.19 11.06 11.67
CA ASN A 119 -4.88 11.01 12.32
C ASN A 119 -4.30 9.58 12.29
N PRO A 120 -2.99 9.42 12.53
CA PRO A 120 -2.33 8.11 12.47
C PRO A 120 -2.91 7.04 13.41
N TYR A 121 -3.47 7.44 14.53
CA TYR A 121 -4.04 6.50 15.50
C TYR A 121 -5.40 5.97 15.02
N GLU A 122 -6.23 6.82 14.44
CA GLU A 122 -7.51 6.44 13.82
C GLU A 122 -7.30 5.52 12.63
N SER A 123 -6.27 5.78 11.80
CA SER A 123 -5.97 4.98 10.61
C SER A 123 -5.17 3.69 10.90
N GLY A 124 -4.88 3.40 12.18
CA GLY A 124 -4.10 2.22 12.56
C GLY A 124 -2.60 2.32 12.23
N LEU A 125 -2.09 3.52 11.97
CA LEU A 125 -0.69 3.80 11.69
C LEU A 125 0.07 4.39 12.89
N GLY A 126 -0.50 4.33 14.08
CA GLY A 126 0.12 4.85 15.31
C GLY A 126 1.51 4.30 15.60
N PHE A 127 1.84 3.10 15.11
CA PHE A 127 3.17 2.49 15.23
C PHE A 127 4.26 3.26 14.49
N THR A 128 3.92 4.07 13.49
CA THR A 128 4.86 4.92 12.74
C THR A 128 5.22 6.18 13.51
N VAL A 129 4.40 6.61 14.47
CA VAL A 129 4.59 7.83 15.25
C VAL A 129 5.63 7.62 16.34
N LYS A 130 6.82 8.20 16.18
CA LYS A 130 7.98 8.00 17.07
C LYS A 130 8.13 9.17 18.04
N LEU A 131 7.20 9.34 18.99
CA LEU A 131 7.20 10.43 19.97
C LEU A 131 8.43 10.44 20.88
N LYS A 132 9.09 9.30 21.08
CA LYS A 132 10.27 9.16 21.96
C LYS A 132 11.60 9.52 21.30
N LYS A 133 11.59 10.02 20.06
CA LYS A 133 12.82 10.47 19.41
C LYS A 133 13.36 11.73 20.07
N ASP A 134 14.68 11.84 20.16
CA ASP A 134 15.39 12.94 20.82
C ASP A 134 15.28 14.29 20.07
N TYR A 135 14.84 14.26 18.82
CA TYR A 135 14.58 15.47 18.03
C TYR A 135 13.10 15.76 17.87
N ASP A 136 12.81 17.03 17.69
CA ASP A 136 11.46 17.50 17.42
C ASP A 136 11.07 17.34 15.95
N PHE A 137 9.76 17.30 15.68
CA PHE A 137 9.19 17.28 14.35
C PHE A 137 7.83 17.97 14.33
N ILE A 138 7.43 18.46 13.15
CA ILE A 138 6.14 19.15 12.97
C ILE A 138 4.99 18.21 13.36
N GLY A 139 4.16 18.67 14.31
CA GLY A 139 2.99 17.91 14.80
C GLY A 139 3.25 17.02 16.01
N LYS A 140 4.48 16.94 16.55
CA LYS A 140 4.81 16.09 17.70
C LYS A 140 3.91 16.36 18.91
N ASP A 141 3.74 17.62 19.29
CA ASP A 141 2.90 18.02 20.44
C ASP A 141 1.42 17.68 20.20
N ALA A 142 0.91 17.92 18.99
CA ALA A 142 -0.46 17.58 18.62
C ALA A 142 -0.69 16.07 18.70
N LEU A 143 0.22 15.27 18.14
CA LEU A 143 0.16 13.82 18.16
C LEU A 143 0.29 13.24 19.58
N SER A 144 1.08 13.87 20.45
CA SER A 144 1.17 13.49 21.87
C SER A 144 -0.19 13.64 22.56
N LYS A 145 -0.84 14.80 22.38
CA LYS A 145 -2.17 15.07 22.95
C LYS A 145 -3.25 14.12 22.42
N ILE A 146 -3.26 13.87 21.09
CA ILE A 146 -4.20 12.96 20.46
C ILE A 146 -4.02 11.54 20.98
N LYS A 147 -2.77 11.10 21.22
CA LYS A 147 -2.48 9.76 21.73
C LYS A 147 -3.06 9.50 23.14
N GLU A 148 -3.14 10.54 23.98
CA GLU A 148 -3.70 10.46 25.33
C GLU A 148 -5.24 10.48 25.35
N ALA A 149 -5.85 10.96 24.26
CA ALA A 149 -7.30 11.02 24.13
C ALA A 149 -7.89 9.68 23.66
N PRO A 150 -9.14 9.37 24.03
CA PRO A 150 -9.85 8.21 23.49
C PRO A 150 -9.99 8.31 21.97
N ILE A 151 -9.68 7.23 21.25
CA ILE A 151 -9.87 7.16 19.80
C ILE A 151 -11.38 7.03 19.54
N GLN A 152 -11.97 8.04 18.89
CA GLN A 152 -13.40 8.12 18.62
C GLN A 152 -13.82 7.26 17.42
N LYS A 153 -12.99 7.18 16.40
CA LYS A 153 -13.23 6.41 15.19
C LYS A 153 -11.99 5.65 14.77
N LYS A 154 -12.18 4.53 14.07
CA LYS A 154 -11.08 3.70 13.55
C LYS A 154 -11.37 3.28 12.12
N LEU A 155 -10.32 3.24 11.32
CA LEU A 155 -10.39 2.56 10.03
C LEU A 155 -10.56 1.06 10.25
N ALA A 156 -11.66 0.52 9.76
CA ALA A 156 -11.99 -0.89 9.81
C ALA A 156 -11.87 -1.53 8.42
N CYS A 157 -11.45 -2.80 8.39
CA CYS A 157 -11.52 -3.65 7.23
C CYS A 157 -12.71 -4.59 7.40
N MET A 158 -13.62 -4.56 6.45
CA MET A 158 -14.86 -5.31 6.44
C MET A 158 -14.94 -6.15 5.17
N VAL A 159 -15.82 -7.13 5.15
CA VAL A 159 -16.15 -7.91 3.96
C VAL A 159 -17.66 -7.91 3.76
N LEU A 160 -18.11 -7.90 2.50
CA LEU A 160 -19.51 -8.12 2.19
C LEU A 160 -19.83 -9.60 2.43
N GLU A 161 -20.94 -9.87 3.13
CA GLU A 161 -21.45 -11.23 3.32
C GLU A 161 -22.16 -11.73 2.06
N ASP A 162 -22.83 -10.84 1.33
CA ASP A 162 -23.46 -11.13 0.05
C ASP A 162 -22.37 -11.28 -1.05
N PRO A 163 -22.23 -12.45 -1.68
CA PRO A 163 -21.23 -12.67 -2.72
C PRO A 163 -21.52 -11.88 -4.02
N GLU A 164 -22.77 -11.47 -4.25
CA GLU A 164 -23.15 -10.62 -5.38
C GLU A 164 -23.14 -9.12 -5.02
N GLY A 165 -22.92 -8.81 -3.76
CA GLY A 165 -22.85 -7.44 -3.26
C GLY A 165 -21.66 -6.69 -3.85
N ILE A 166 -21.89 -5.44 -4.26
CA ILE A 166 -20.87 -4.55 -4.82
C ILE A 166 -20.81 -3.28 -3.97
N ALA A 167 -19.60 -2.80 -3.73
CA ALA A 167 -19.34 -1.46 -3.23
C ALA A 167 -18.36 -0.77 -4.19
N LEU A 168 -18.54 0.52 -4.43
CA LEU A 168 -17.76 1.31 -5.38
C LEU A 168 -16.87 2.36 -4.70
N GLY A 169 -17.15 2.66 -3.43
CA GLY A 169 -16.53 3.71 -2.64
C GLY A 169 -17.51 4.84 -2.34
N THR A 170 -17.40 5.43 -1.14
CA THR A 170 -18.25 6.51 -0.63
C THR A 170 -19.65 6.13 -0.16
N GLU A 171 -20.07 4.88 -0.30
CA GLU A 171 -21.36 4.41 0.22
C GLU A 171 -21.45 4.61 1.73
N PRO A 172 -22.62 5.00 2.27
CA PRO A 172 -22.81 5.11 3.70
C PRO A 172 -22.89 3.72 4.36
N ILE A 173 -22.33 3.63 5.55
CA ILE A 173 -22.35 2.42 6.39
C ILE A 173 -23.33 2.69 7.53
N TYR A 174 -24.23 1.74 7.78
CA TYR A 174 -25.28 1.85 8.79
C TYR A 174 -25.10 0.82 9.93
N SER A 175 -25.56 1.22 11.11
CA SER A 175 -25.83 0.35 12.24
C SER A 175 -27.17 0.74 12.85
N ASP A 176 -28.07 -0.21 13.01
CA ASP A 176 -29.43 0.01 13.53
C ASP A 176 -30.18 1.17 12.86
N GLY A 177 -30.09 1.23 11.52
CA GLY A 177 -30.73 2.25 10.68
C GLY A 177 -30.13 3.66 10.77
N LYS A 178 -28.96 3.82 11.40
CA LYS A 178 -28.25 5.10 11.50
C LYS A 178 -26.93 5.04 10.71
N ALA A 179 -26.66 6.05 9.90
CA ALA A 179 -25.36 6.18 9.24
C ALA A 179 -24.28 6.40 10.29
N VAL A 180 -23.29 5.51 10.32
CA VAL A 180 -22.18 5.50 11.29
C VAL A 180 -20.82 5.72 10.63
N GLY A 181 -20.75 5.66 9.31
CA GLY A 181 -19.51 5.85 8.55
C GLY A 181 -19.77 5.84 7.06
N TYR A 182 -18.69 5.79 6.29
CA TYR A 182 -18.73 5.67 4.85
C TYR A 182 -17.53 4.86 4.34
N VAL A 183 -17.68 4.28 3.16
CA VAL A 183 -16.64 3.49 2.49
C VAL A 183 -15.53 4.42 1.98
N THR A 184 -14.29 4.13 2.32
CA THR A 184 -13.11 4.89 1.85
C THR A 184 -12.39 4.19 0.70
N SER A 185 -12.33 2.87 0.73
CA SER A 185 -11.76 2.04 -0.32
C SER A 185 -12.47 0.70 -0.37
N THR A 186 -12.58 0.15 -1.57
CA THR A 186 -13.21 -1.14 -1.78
C THR A 186 -12.68 -1.81 -3.04
N ASN A 187 -12.57 -3.12 -3.03
CA ASN A 187 -12.30 -3.94 -4.20
C ASN A 187 -12.53 -5.42 -3.85
N TYR A 188 -12.61 -6.25 -4.89
CA TYR A 188 -12.63 -7.69 -4.70
C TYR A 188 -11.23 -8.22 -4.38
N GLY A 189 -11.10 -8.97 -3.29
CA GLY A 189 -9.87 -9.64 -2.88
C GLY A 189 -9.84 -11.06 -3.46
N TYR A 190 -9.09 -11.25 -4.54
CA TYR A 190 -9.07 -12.51 -5.29
C TYR A 190 -8.42 -13.68 -4.52
N TYR A 191 -7.49 -13.39 -3.61
CA TYR A 191 -6.89 -14.41 -2.77
C TYR A 191 -7.81 -14.84 -1.62
N VAL A 192 -8.48 -13.87 -0.97
CA VAL A 192 -9.41 -14.16 0.14
C VAL A 192 -10.81 -14.51 -0.34
N ASP A 193 -11.09 -14.37 -1.64
CA ASP A 193 -12.37 -14.64 -2.30
C ASP A 193 -13.54 -13.88 -1.64
N LYS A 194 -13.33 -12.58 -1.38
CA LYS A 194 -14.29 -11.69 -0.70
C LYS A 194 -14.22 -10.29 -1.26
N HIS A 195 -15.36 -9.60 -1.29
CA HIS A 195 -15.37 -8.17 -1.52
C HIS A 195 -14.97 -7.44 -0.23
N ILE A 196 -13.83 -6.75 -0.28
CA ILE A 196 -13.22 -6.05 0.85
C ILE A 196 -13.68 -4.60 0.84
N VAL A 197 -14.02 -4.07 2.00
CA VAL A 197 -14.49 -2.70 2.20
C VAL A 197 -13.71 -2.07 3.35
N TYR A 198 -13.15 -0.90 3.13
CA TYR A 198 -12.57 -0.07 4.18
C TYR A 198 -13.49 1.11 4.49
N GLY A 199 -13.58 1.47 5.76
CA GLY A 199 -14.33 2.65 6.20
C GLY A 199 -14.01 3.01 7.65
N TYR A 200 -14.21 4.28 7.99
CA TYR A 200 -14.09 4.73 9.37
C TYR A 200 -15.39 4.49 10.11
N LEU A 201 -15.29 3.80 11.24
CA LEU A 201 -16.38 3.49 12.14
C LEU A 201 -16.13 4.08 13.54
N PRO A 202 -17.17 4.41 14.31
CA PRO A 202 -17.05 4.63 15.75
C PRO A 202 -16.28 3.48 16.40
N SER A 203 -15.43 3.80 17.38
CA SER A 203 -14.52 2.82 17.99
C SER A 203 -15.26 1.61 18.58
N GLU A 204 -16.46 1.81 19.13
CA GLU A 204 -17.33 0.77 19.68
C GLU A 204 -17.88 -0.20 18.63
N LEU A 205 -17.99 0.24 17.36
CA LEU A 205 -18.45 -0.58 16.24
C LEU A 205 -17.29 -1.21 15.43
N SER A 206 -16.05 -0.92 15.78
CA SER A 206 -14.87 -1.39 15.03
C SER A 206 -14.34 -2.76 15.46
N SER A 207 -15.07 -3.49 16.31
CA SER A 207 -14.68 -4.82 16.78
C SER A 207 -14.96 -5.88 15.72
N THR A 208 -14.06 -6.88 15.63
CA THR A 208 -14.25 -8.02 14.71
C THR A 208 -15.57 -8.74 15.01
N GLY A 209 -16.34 -9.02 13.96
CA GLY A 209 -17.63 -9.69 14.05
C GLY A 209 -18.83 -8.75 14.22
N THR A 210 -18.59 -7.43 14.31
CA THR A 210 -19.70 -6.45 14.29
C THR A 210 -20.40 -6.51 12.93
N LYS A 211 -21.74 -6.66 12.95
CA LYS A 211 -22.56 -6.64 11.74
C LYS A 211 -23.03 -5.23 11.45
N LEU A 212 -22.86 -4.84 10.19
CA LEU A 212 -23.18 -3.51 9.67
C LEU A 212 -23.91 -3.68 8.34
N GLU A 213 -24.57 -2.63 7.91
CA GLU A 213 -25.25 -2.57 6.62
C GLU A 213 -24.58 -1.53 5.74
N LEU A 214 -24.50 -1.81 4.44
CA LEU A 214 -23.98 -0.90 3.45
C LEU A 214 -25.12 -0.59 2.47
N GLU A 215 -25.40 0.69 2.25
CA GLU A 215 -26.40 1.11 1.27
C GLU A 215 -25.78 1.21 -0.12
N TYR A 216 -26.40 0.55 -1.07
CA TYR A 216 -25.99 0.55 -2.46
C TYR A 216 -27.19 0.82 -3.38
N PHE A 217 -27.26 2.02 -3.94
CA PHE A 217 -28.36 2.47 -4.80
C PHE A 217 -29.78 2.34 -4.21
N GLY A 218 -29.94 2.50 -2.90
CA GLY A 218 -31.20 2.41 -2.16
C GLY A 218 -31.59 0.97 -1.87
#